data_1ec04787ca9023e2ba172897b5de9a24
#
_entry.id   1ec04787ca9023e2ba172897b5de9a24
#
_cell.length_a   1.000
_cell.length_b   1.000
_cell.length_c   1.000
_cell.angle_alpha   90.00
_cell.angle_beta   90.00
_cell.angle_gamma   90.00
#
_symmetry.space_group_name_H-M   'P 1'
#
loop_
_entity.id
_entity.type
_entity.pdbx_description
1 polymer ?
#
loop_
_entity_poly.entity_id
_entity_poly.type
_entity_poly.pdbx_seq_one_letter_code
_entity_poly.pdbx_strand_id
1 'polypeptide(L)'
;AGLRLAADPEVTAVFCANDELALGLIRAMHEQGRQVPADVSVVGFDGLAVGEYTFPPLTTVRQDFKRHGREMVSLVLEQAGSGIRDGGRSVIIPTELLVRGSTAPPAA
;
A
#
# COMPACT_ATOMS: atom_id res chain seq x y z
N ALA A 1 5.01 -16.35 0.28
CA ALA A 1 4.92 -15.60 -0.98
C ALA A 1 6.21 -14.81 -1.23
N GLY A 2 6.66 -13.95 -0.31
CA GLY A 2 7.82 -13.07 -0.49
C GLY A 2 9.12 -13.79 -0.89
N LEU A 3 9.46 -14.90 -0.26
CA LEU A 3 10.66 -15.67 -0.59
C LEU A 3 10.63 -16.25 -2.00
N ARG A 4 9.46 -16.65 -2.48
CA ARG A 4 9.31 -17.15 -3.87
C ARG A 4 9.53 -16.04 -4.88
N LEU A 5 8.97 -14.86 -4.66
CA LEU A 5 9.18 -13.68 -5.51
C LEU A 5 10.64 -13.22 -5.47
N ALA A 6 11.25 -13.26 -4.29
CA ALA A 6 12.65 -12.87 -4.12
C ALA A 6 13.63 -13.81 -4.82
N ALA A 7 13.26 -15.08 -4.99
CA ALA A 7 14.08 -16.07 -5.69
C ALA A 7 13.97 -15.99 -7.23
N ASP A 8 12.99 -15.27 -7.75
CA ASP A 8 12.77 -15.16 -9.20
C ASP A 8 13.52 -13.93 -9.75
N PRO A 9 14.59 -14.13 -10.56
CA PRO A 9 15.37 -13.03 -11.10
C PRO A 9 14.62 -12.18 -12.14
N GLU A 10 13.55 -12.69 -12.74
CA GLU A 10 12.74 -11.98 -13.72
C GLU A 10 11.80 -10.95 -13.08
N VAL A 11 11.55 -11.06 -11.78
CA VAL A 11 10.73 -10.11 -11.05
C VAL A 11 11.52 -8.82 -10.80
N THR A 12 11.11 -7.71 -11.40
CA THR A 12 11.75 -6.39 -11.27
C THR A 12 10.92 -5.36 -10.52
N ALA A 13 9.64 -5.63 -10.32
CA ALA A 13 8.75 -4.76 -9.54
C ALA A 13 7.61 -5.57 -8.93
N VAL A 14 7.18 -5.19 -7.73
CA VAL A 14 6.04 -5.81 -7.04
C VAL A 14 5.17 -4.74 -6.42
N PHE A 15 3.88 -4.79 -6.72
CA PHE A 15 2.85 -4.03 -6.03
C PHE A 15 2.18 -4.91 -4.98
N CYS A 16 2.33 -4.55 -3.72
CA CYS A 16 1.80 -5.32 -2.60
C CYS A 16 0.41 -4.81 -2.19
N ALA A 17 -0.45 -5.72 -1.74
CA ALA A 17 -1.81 -5.39 -1.34
C ALA A 17 -1.90 -4.44 -0.15
N ASN A 18 -0.86 -4.40 0.70
CA ASN A 18 -0.74 -3.44 1.79
C ASN A 18 0.74 -3.22 2.18
N ASP A 19 0.98 -2.23 3.04
CA ASP A 19 2.33 -1.88 3.48
C ASP A 19 3.00 -2.99 4.29
N GLU A 20 2.27 -3.72 5.10
CA GLU A 20 2.81 -4.80 5.93
C GLU A 20 3.37 -5.93 5.05
N LEU A 21 2.66 -6.29 3.99
CA LEU A 21 3.15 -7.26 3.01
C LEU A 21 4.38 -6.74 2.26
N ALA A 22 4.39 -5.43 1.94
CA ALA A 22 5.54 -4.80 1.30
C ALA A 22 6.79 -4.86 2.19
N LEU A 23 6.66 -4.61 3.49
CA LEU A 23 7.77 -4.72 4.45
C LEU A 23 8.31 -6.14 4.52
N GLY A 24 7.42 -7.13 4.58
CA GLY A 24 7.82 -8.54 4.55
C GLY A 24 8.53 -8.93 3.25
N LEU A 25 8.10 -8.38 2.12
CA LEU A 25 8.76 -8.60 0.83
C LEU A 25 10.16 -7.97 0.79
N ILE A 26 10.31 -6.72 1.25
CA ILE A 26 11.62 -6.04 1.30
C ILE A 26 12.59 -6.86 2.15
N ARG A 27 12.14 -7.40 3.27
CA ARG A 27 12.93 -8.29 4.11
C ARG A 27 13.35 -9.55 3.36
N ALA A 28 12.42 -10.20 2.65
CA ALA A 28 12.71 -11.39 1.87
C ALA A 28 13.71 -11.12 0.73
N MET A 29 13.59 -9.96 0.05
CA MET A 29 14.56 -9.54 -0.96
C MET A 29 15.96 -9.41 -0.35
N HIS A 30 16.06 -8.74 0.78
CA HIS A 30 17.34 -8.56 1.48
C HIS A 30 17.97 -9.92 1.88
N GLU A 31 17.18 -10.85 2.40
CA GLU A 31 17.65 -12.20 2.77
C GLU A 31 18.16 -13.01 1.57
N GLN A 32 17.63 -12.74 0.38
CA GLN A 32 18.07 -13.37 -0.88
C GLN A 32 19.16 -12.57 -1.61
N GLY A 33 19.71 -11.53 -0.98
CA GLY A 33 20.78 -10.71 -1.56
C GLY A 33 20.30 -9.78 -2.67
N ARG A 34 19.00 -9.56 -2.82
CA ARG A 34 18.44 -8.63 -3.81
C ARG A 34 18.19 -7.26 -3.18
N GLN A 35 18.54 -6.22 -3.90
CA GLN A 35 18.42 -4.85 -3.42
C GLN A 35 17.13 -4.18 -3.88
N VAL A 36 16.49 -3.48 -2.94
CA VAL A 36 15.33 -2.61 -3.21
C VAL A 36 15.82 -1.17 -3.08
N PRO A 37 15.69 -0.31 -4.09
CA PRO A 37 14.99 -0.53 -5.36
C PRO A 37 15.87 -1.02 -6.53
N ALA A 38 17.17 -1.20 -6.33
CA ALA A 38 18.12 -1.43 -7.44
C ALA A 38 17.77 -2.65 -8.31
N ASP A 39 17.42 -3.77 -7.69
CA ASP A 39 17.04 -4.98 -8.40
C ASP A 39 15.52 -5.11 -8.53
N VAL A 40 14.77 -4.67 -7.52
CA VAL A 40 13.31 -4.82 -7.46
C VAL A 40 12.69 -3.58 -6.84
N SER A 41 11.77 -2.96 -7.55
CA SER A 41 10.92 -1.90 -6.99
C SER A 41 9.78 -2.51 -6.18
N VAL A 42 9.48 -1.93 -5.03
CA VAL A 42 8.38 -2.39 -4.15
C VAL A 42 7.46 -1.22 -3.84
N VAL A 43 6.17 -1.43 -4.06
CA VAL A 43 5.11 -0.47 -3.73
C VAL A 43 4.13 -1.11 -2.76
N GLY A 44 3.77 -0.40 -1.72
CA GLY A 44 2.74 -0.79 -0.76
C GLY A 44 1.39 -0.14 -1.02
N PHE A 45 0.48 -0.33 -0.09
CA PHE A 45 -0.84 0.28 -0.08
C PHE A 45 -1.26 0.47 1.38
N ASP A 46 -1.83 1.59 1.70
CA ASP A 46 -2.41 2.12 2.94
C ASP A 46 -1.74 3.42 3.41
N GLY A 47 -0.42 3.56 3.28
CA GLY A 47 0.29 4.74 3.77
C GLY A 47 0.51 4.72 5.28
N LEU A 48 0.85 3.56 5.84
CA LEU A 48 1.17 3.45 7.26
C LEU A 48 2.41 4.27 7.60
N ALA A 49 2.41 4.90 8.77
CA ALA A 49 3.51 5.75 9.22
C ALA A 49 4.87 5.02 9.26
N VAL A 50 4.87 3.73 9.58
CA VAL A 50 6.08 2.91 9.62
C VAL A 50 6.85 2.89 8.29
N GLY A 51 6.16 3.06 7.16
CA GLY A 51 6.78 3.09 5.84
C GLY A 51 7.76 4.25 5.62
N GLU A 52 7.64 5.33 6.38
CA GLU A 52 8.60 6.45 6.35
C GLU A 52 9.95 6.09 6.97
N TYR A 53 9.94 5.15 7.89
CA TYR A 53 11.10 4.79 8.73
C TYR A 53 11.76 3.49 8.31
N THR A 54 11.30 2.86 7.25
CA THR A 54 11.92 1.66 6.71
C THR A 54 13.14 2.00 5.85
N PHE A 55 13.93 0.98 5.54
CA PHE A 55 15.11 1.15 4.70
C PHE A 55 15.05 0.15 3.54
N PRO A 56 14.79 0.63 2.29
CA PRO A 56 14.47 2.03 1.93
C PRO A 56 13.09 2.47 2.41
N PRO A 57 12.81 3.79 2.48
CA PRO A 57 11.47 4.28 2.77
C PRO A 57 10.48 3.82 1.69
N LEU A 58 9.31 3.37 2.12
CA LEU A 58 8.34 2.67 1.26
C LEU A 58 7.48 3.64 0.43
N THR A 59 7.57 3.51 -0.89
CA THR A 59 6.59 4.07 -1.82
C THR A 59 5.26 3.38 -1.60
N THR A 60 4.19 4.13 -1.40
CA THR A 60 2.88 3.57 -1.07
C THR A 60 1.74 4.45 -1.56
N VAL A 61 0.55 3.88 -1.63
CA VAL A 61 -0.69 4.60 -1.89
C VAL A 61 -1.35 4.88 -0.54
N ARG A 62 -1.36 6.16 -0.13
CA ARG A 62 -1.92 6.56 1.16
C ARG A 62 -3.44 6.67 1.09
N GLN A 63 -4.11 6.03 2.04
CA GLN A 63 -5.51 6.21 2.31
C GLN A 63 -5.71 7.21 3.46
N ASP A 64 -6.74 8.05 3.37
CA ASP A 64 -7.14 8.93 4.46
C ASP A 64 -8.11 8.18 5.40
N PHE A 65 -7.56 7.37 6.29
CA PHE A 65 -8.35 6.55 7.23
C PHE A 65 -9.23 7.39 8.16
N LYS A 66 -8.78 8.59 8.52
CA LYS A 66 -9.56 9.49 9.37
C LYS A 66 -10.82 9.96 8.65
N ARG A 67 -10.68 10.35 7.38
CA ARG A 67 -11.83 10.72 6.54
C ARG A 67 -12.73 9.53 6.27
N HIS A 68 -12.16 8.34 5.99
CA HIS A 68 -12.92 7.10 5.83
C HIS A 68 -13.81 6.84 7.03
N GLY A 69 -13.26 6.89 8.24
CA GLY A 69 -14.03 6.68 9.47
C GLY A 69 -15.18 7.67 9.62
N ARG A 70 -14.95 8.95 9.37
CA ARG A 70 -15.99 9.99 9.44
C ARG A 70 -17.10 9.75 8.44
N GLU A 71 -16.76 9.48 7.19
CA GLU A 71 -17.72 9.25 6.11
C GLU A 71 -18.54 7.99 6.36
N MET A 72 -17.91 6.90 6.84
CA MET A 72 -18.61 5.67 7.16
C MET A 72 -19.64 5.88 8.26
N VAL A 73 -19.27 6.58 9.33
CA VAL A 73 -20.21 6.89 10.43
C VAL A 73 -21.34 7.79 9.93
N SER A 74 -21.04 8.83 9.14
CA SER A 74 -22.06 9.71 8.56
C SER A 74 -23.06 8.95 7.71
N LEU A 75 -22.59 8.04 6.85
CA LEU A 75 -23.47 7.23 6.00
C LEU A 75 -24.37 6.31 6.82
N VAL A 76 -23.83 5.68 7.86
CA VAL A 76 -24.63 4.80 8.74
C VAL A 76 -25.70 5.61 9.48
N LEU A 77 -25.36 6.78 10.01
CA LEU A 77 -26.33 7.65 10.71
C LEU A 77 -27.41 8.17 9.77
N GLU A 78 -27.07 8.56 8.54
CA GLU A 78 -28.05 8.95 7.52
C GLU A 78 -29.02 7.82 7.22
N GLN A 79 -28.53 6.61 7.00
CA GLN A 79 -29.36 5.44 6.72
C GLN A 79 -30.27 5.08 7.89
N ALA A 80 -29.75 5.13 9.10
CA ALA A 80 -30.53 4.87 10.32
C ALA A 80 -31.63 5.91 10.52
N GLY A 81 -31.37 7.19 10.23
CA GLY A 81 -32.33 8.29 10.38
C GLY A 81 -33.41 8.32 9.30
N SER A 82 -33.11 7.92 8.07
CA SER A 82 -34.01 7.97 6.92
C SER A 82 -34.84 6.69 6.71
N GLY A 83 -34.41 5.57 7.32
CA GLY A 83 -35.03 4.26 7.07
C GLY A 83 -34.73 3.69 5.69
N ILE A 84 -33.84 4.31 4.90
CA ILE A 84 -33.41 3.83 3.59
C ILE A 84 -32.47 2.66 3.80
N ARG A 85 -32.86 1.47 3.30
CA ARG A 85 -32.06 0.26 3.41
C ARG A 85 -31.26 -0.04 2.15
N ASP A 86 -31.72 0.43 0.99
CA ASP A 86 -31.08 0.23 -0.30
C ASP A 86 -30.90 1.56 -1.02
N GLY A 87 -29.84 1.69 -1.82
CA GLY A 87 -29.60 2.85 -2.65
C GLY A 87 -29.12 4.08 -1.90
N GLY A 88 -28.44 3.88 -0.76
CA GLY A 88 -27.82 4.96 -0.02
C GLY A 88 -26.74 5.68 -0.84
N ARG A 89 -26.35 6.86 -0.37
CA ARG A 89 -25.28 7.67 -0.96
C ARG A 89 -23.95 6.92 -0.94
N SER A 90 -23.19 7.01 -2.02
CA SER A 90 -21.83 6.50 -2.14
C SER A 90 -20.85 7.67 -2.05
N VAL A 91 -19.76 7.47 -1.34
CA VAL A 91 -18.67 8.47 -1.21
C VAL A 91 -17.36 7.84 -1.66
N ILE A 92 -16.70 8.51 -2.60
CA ILE A 92 -15.35 8.14 -3.05
C ILE A 92 -14.35 9.06 -2.38
N ILE A 93 -13.40 8.48 -1.64
CA ILE A 93 -12.32 9.21 -0.98
C ILE A 93 -11.05 9.00 -1.79
N PRO A 94 -10.47 10.07 -2.36
CA PRO A 94 -9.26 9.93 -3.17
C PRO A 94 -8.08 9.45 -2.34
N THR A 95 -7.23 8.65 -2.98
CA THR A 95 -5.94 8.22 -2.45
C THR A 95 -4.82 9.09 -3.01
N GLU A 96 -3.63 8.99 -2.42
CA GLU A 96 -2.46 9.74 -2.82
C GLU A 96 -1.26 8.82 -2.96
N LEU A 97 -0.58 8.86 -4.11
CA LEU A 97 0.68 8.13 -4.29
C LEU A 97 1.82 8.90 -3.61
N LEU A 98 2.46 8.26 -2.64
CA LEU A 98 3.64 8.77 -1.96
C LEU A 98 4.88 8.07 -2.52
N VAL A 99 5.62 8.74 -3.40
CA VAL A 99 6.86 8.21 -3.97
C VAL A 99 8.01 8.44 -2.98
N ARG A 100 8.62 7.34 -2.54
CA ARG A 100 9.75 7.35 -1.62
C ARG A 100 10.93 6.57 -2.21
N GLY A 101 11.75 5.94 -1.40
CA GLY A 101 12.99 5.30 -1.83
C GLY A 101 12.89 3.86 -2.32
N SER A 102 11.73 3.20 -2.25
CA SER A 102 11.59 1.78 -2.60
C SER A 102 11.30 1.51 -4.08
N THR A 103 11.25 2.55 -4.90
CA THR A 103 11.01 2.44 -6.34
C THR A 103 12.06 3.18 -7.14
N ALA A 104 12.42 2.62 -8.28
CA ALA A 104 13.36 3.19 -9.25
C ALA A 104 13.05 2.65 -10.65
N PRO A 105 13.60 3.26 -11.72
CA PRO A 105 13.57 2.65 -13.03
C PRO A 105 14.17 1.24 -13.00
N PRO A 106 13.69 0.32 -13.85
CA PRO A 106 14.24 -1.02 -13.89
C PRO A 106 15.72 -0.99 -14.25
N ALA A 107 16.47 -1.95 -13.70
CA ALA A 107 17.89 -2.12 -14.08
C ALA A 107 18.00 -2.41 -15.58
N ALA A 108 18.97 -1.78 -16.21
CA ALA A 108 19.22 -1.92 -17.65
C ALA A 108 19.75 -3.32 -17.99
#